data_5f9291764fb00a8ce54606df605e2c11
#
_entry.id   5f9291764fb00a8ce54606df605e2c11
#
_cell.length_a   1.000
_cell.length_b   1.000
_cell.length_c   1.000
_cell.angle_alpha   90.00
_cell.angle_beta   90.00
_cell.angle_gamma   90.00
#
_symmetry.space_group_name_H-M   'P 1'
#
loop_
_entity.id
_entity.type
_entity.pdbx_description
1 polymer ?
#
loop_
_entity_poly.entity_id
_entity_poly.type
_entity_poly.pdbx_seq_one_letter_code
_entity_poly.pdbx_strand_id
1 'polypeptide(L)'
;TLIINDEVNLKIAGLELDVRKKLVNTFKYDVPHARYLPAVRLGRWDGKIAYFQMGGSTYLNLLPEILPILENFNYDIDIQDNRDYQTVFKFEPVDEDAYADIMWPKTHPAVGTPIKLRDYQVEIINSFLENPQCIQEIATGAGKTIMTASLSERVENYGRSIVIVPNKSLVTQTEADYANMQLDVGVFYGDRKEFGHKHTICTWQSLNVLLKNTKNQTVDITIHEFLEDVVAVIVDEVHMAKADALKTLLTGVMSQIPLRWGLTGTIPKEPFEFQALHCSLGPVINQLSASSLQEKGVLANCHVNVVQLIDNAEFSNYQSELKYLFEEKGRLDAIAGLVAEVNKTGNTLVLVDRISAGTELLNRLGDDAVFVSGSTKAKDRQDEYDEVATSTGKIIVATYGVAAVGINLPRIFNLVLLEPGKSFVRVIQSIGRGIRKAEDKDHVQIWDITSTCRFAKRHLTKRKQFYKEANYPFSVEKLDWNG
;
A
#
# COMPACT_ATOMS: atom_id res chain seq x y z
N THR A 1 -18.82 -11.08 31.20
CA THR A 1 -19.67 -10.86 30.03
C THR A 1 -18.85 -10.23 28.91
N LEU A 2 -18.86 -10.84 27.71
CA LEU A 2 -18.37 -10.28 26.46
C LEU A 2 -19.52 -9.49 25.79
N ILE A 3 -19.34 -8.19 25.64
CA ILE A 3 -20.34 -7.33 25.03
C ILE A 3 -19.82 -6.92 23.65
N ILE A 4 -20.38 -7.48 22.58
CA ILE A 4 -20.07 -7.12 21.20
C ILE A 4 -20.91 -5.89 20.86
N ASN A 5 -20.26 -4.73 20.71
CA ASN A 5 -20.98 -3.47 20.48
C ASN A 5 -21.31 -3.27 18.99
N ASP A 6 -20.39 -3.64 18.11
CA ASP A 6 -20.49 -3.55 16.67
C ASP A 6 -19.53 -4.54 16.00
N GLU A 7 -19.27 -4.41 14.71
CA GLU A 7 -18.41 -5.34 13.95
C GLU A 7 -16.92 -5.24 14.30
N VAL A 8 -16.54 -4.25 15.11
CA VAL A 8 -15.13 -3.97 15.46
C VAL A 8 -14.92 -3.92 16.97
N ASN A 9 -15.86 -3.28 17.70
CA ASN A 9 -15.65 -2.92 19.10
C ASN A 9 -16.28 -3.94 20.07
N LEU A 10 -15.50 -4.34 21.03
CA LEU A 10 -15.85 -5.30 22.08
C LEU A 10 -15.59 -4.68 23.45
N LYS A 11 -16.42 -5.01 24.43
CA LYS A 11 -16.18 -4.70 25.84
C LYS A 11 -16.26 -5.96 26.69
N ILE A 12 -15.30 -6.17 27.57
CA ILE A 12 -15.30 -7.28 28.50
C ILE A 12 -15.56 -6.73 29.91
N ALA A 13 -16.70 -7.08 30.47
CA ALA A 13 -17.13 -6.69 31.79
C ALA A 13 -16.90 -7.81 32.82
N GLY A 14 -16.78 -7.45 34.10
CA GLY A 14 -16.66 -8.42 35.20
C GLY A 14 -15.27 -9.02 35.41
N LEU A 15 -14.22 -8.43 34.81
CA LEU A 15 -12.84 -8.88 35.01
C LEU A 15 -12.26 -8.31 36.31
N GLU A 16 -11.49 -9.12 37.01
CA GLU A 16 -10.67 -8.69 38.13
C GLU A 16 -9.55 -7.74 37.69
N LEU A 17 -9.07 -6.89 38.62
CA LEU A 17 -8.08 -5.86 38.33
C LEU A 17 -6.76 -6.41 37.75
N ASP A 18 -6.29 -7.52 38.29
CA ASP A 18 -5.01 -8.12 37.86
C ASP A 18 -5.11 -8.73 36.46
N VAL A 19 -6.26 -9.32 36.10
CA VAL A 19 -6.53 -9.82 34.77
C VAL A 19 -6.60 -8.66 33.75
N ARG A 20 -7.26 -7.54 34.11
CA ARG A 20 -7.29 -6.34 33.26
C ARG A 20 -5.88 -5.80 33.03
N LYS A 21 -5.07 -5.68 34.08
CA LYS A 21 -3.66 -5.24 33.94
C LYS A 21 -2.86 -6.16 33.03
N LYS A 22 -3.04 -7.48 33.18
CA LYS A 22 -2.40 -8.46 32.31
C LYS A 22 -2.80 -8.24 30.85
N LEU A 23 -4.10 -8.12 30.55
CA LEU A 23 -4.59 -7.88 29.20
C LEU A 23 -4.08 -6.56 28.62
N VAL A 24 -4.12 -5.45 29.38
CA VAL A 24 -3.55 -4.17 28.95
C VAL A 24 -2.08 -4.32 28.59
N ASN A 25 -1.28 -4.99 29.39
CA ASN A 25 0.15 -5.18 29.15
C ASN A 25 0.43 -6.11 27.96
N THR A 26 -0.40 -7.13 27.77
CA THR A 26 -0.28 -8.07 26.65
C THR A 26 -0.52 -7.37 25.30
N PHE A 27 -1.52 -6.48 25.25
CA PHE A 27 -1.91 -5.78 24.02
C PHE A 27 -1.41 -4.33 23.96
N LYS A 28 -0.24 -4.06 24.54
CA LYS A 28 0.39 -2.73 24.57
C LYS A 28 1.69 -2.75 23.78
N TYR A 29 1.80 -1.85 22.81
CA TYR A 29 2.91 -1.81 21.86
C TYR A 29 3.64 -0.48 21.88
N ASP A 30 4.97 -0.52 21.75
CA ASP A 30 5.81 0.66 21.65
C ASP A 30 5.61 1.39 20.32
N VAL A 31 5.57 2.72 20.38
CA VAL A 31 5.61 3.58 19.19
C VAL A 31 7.06 4.04 18.97
N PRO A 32 7.75 3.59 17.91
CA PRO A 32 9.22 3.72 17.77
C PRO A 32 9.77 5.13 17.91
N HIS A 33 9.02 6.15 17.48
CA HIS A 33 9.46 7.56 17.52
C HIS A 33 8.84 8.36 18.66
N ALA A 34 8.04 7.73 19.53
CA ALA A 34 7.34 8.40 20.61
C ALA A 34 8.29 9.12 21.58
N ARG A 35 9.48 8.57 21.85
CA ARG A 35 10.50 9.18 22.70
C ARG A 35 10.92 10.60 22.32
N TYR A 36 10.70 10.99 21.06
CA TYR A 36 11.01 12.33 20.57
C TYR A 36 9.83 13.31 20.70
N LEU A 37 8.64 12.81 21.00
CA LEU A 37 7.44 13.63 21.13
C LEU A 37 7.41 14.38 22.48
N PRO A 38 6.94 15.64 22.50
CA PRO A 38 6.84 16.43 23.72
C PRO A 38 6.02 15.75 24.82
N ALA A 39 4.95 15.03 24.45
CA ALA A 39 4.11 14.31 25.42
C ALA A 39 4.87 13.25 26.21
N VAL A 40 5.79 12.52 25.56
CA VAL A 40 6.63 11.52 26.22
C VAL A 40 7.73 12.19 27.04
N ARG A 41 8.39 13.22 26.48
CA ARG A 41 9.44 13.97 27.19
C ARG A 41 8.94 14.66 28.46
N LEU A 42 7.67 15.06 28.46
CA LEU A 42 7.01 15.69 29.62
C LEU A 42 6.34 14.67 30.56
N GLY A 43 6.51 13.37 30.33
CA GLY A 43 5.92 12.32 31.13
C GLY A 43 4.39 12.21 31.05
N ARG A 44 3.76 12.85 30.06
CA ARG A 44 2.30 12.83 29.86
C ARG A 44 1.81 11.58 29.11
N TRP A 45 2.72 10.88 28.47
CA TRP A 45 2.46 9.64 27.73
C TRP A 45 3.68 8.73 27.82
N ASP A 46 3.46 7.43 27.96
CA ASP A 46 4.52 6.42 28.06
C ASP A 46 5.09 5.97 26.70
N GLY A 47 4.61 6.52 25.59
CA GLY A 47 5.07 6.18 24.24
C GLY A 47 4.52 4.87 23.71
N LYS A 48 3.47 4.33 24.32
CA LYS A 48 2.85 3.06 23.95
C LYS A 48 1.38 3.22 23.58
N ILE A 49 0.89 2.35 22.71
CA ILE A 49 -0.52 2.23 22.34
C ILE A 49 -1.06 0.93 22.91
N ALA A 50 -2.16 1.00 23.65
CA ALA A 50 -2.85 -0.17 24.18
C ALA A 50 -4.13 -0.45 23.37
N TYR A 51 -4.28 -1.69 22.94
CA TYR A 51 -5.46 -2.18 22.22
C TYR A 51 -6.47 -2.88 23.15
N PHE A 52 -6.15 -3.01 24.41
CA PHE A 52 -7.04 -3.37 25.50
C PHE A 52 -7.00 -2.26 26.54
N GLN A 53 -8.15 -1.69 26.91
CA GLN A 53 -8.23 -0.60 27.88
C GLN A 53 -8.57 -1.11 29.28
N MET A 54 -8.13 -0.40 30.33
CA MET A 54 -8.43 -0.75 31.72
C MET A 54 -9.94 -0.86 32.03
N GLY A 55 -10.78 -0.14 31.26
CA GLY A 55 -12.24 -0.23 31.34
C GLY A 55 -12.85 -1.47 30.67
N GLY A 56 -12.01 -2.35 30.09
CA GLY A 56 -12.44 -3.57 29.41
C GLY A 56 -12.76 -3.39 27.91
N SER A 57 -12.64 -2.17 27.36
CA SER A 57 -12.88 -1.94 25.93
C SER A 57 -11.69 -2.46 25.11
N THR A 58 -12.00 -3.16 24.04
CA THR A 58 -11.04 -3.77 23.11
C THR A 58 -11.69 -4.00 21.74
N TYR A 59 -11.10 -4.83 20.91
CA TYR A 59 -11.51 -5.09 19.53
C TYR A 59 -11.91 -6.56 19.33
N LEU A 60 -12.95 -6.77 18.53
CA LEU A 60 -13.48 -8.11 18.26
C LEU A 60 -12.42 -9.05 17.65
N ASN A 61 -11.57 -8.53 16.76
CA ASN A 61 -10.51 -9.30 16.12
C ASN A 61 -9.38 -9.73 17.05
N LEU A 62 -9.32 -9.22 18.29
CA LEU A 62 -8.39 -9.71 19.32
C LEU A 62 -8.97 -10.84 20.16
N LEU A 63 -10.24 -11.17 19.96
CA LEU A 63 -10.89 -12.19 20.78
C LEU A 63 -10.20 -13.55 20.75
N PRO A 64 -9.70 -14.06 19.61
CA PRO A 64 -8.95 -15.33 19.54
C PRO A 64 -7.70 -15.35 20.44
N GLU A 65 -7.09 -14.20 20.69
CA GLU A 65 -5.92 -14.06 21.57
C GLU A 65 -6.31 -13.81 23.03
N ILE A 66 -7.47 -13.20 23.26
CA ILE A 66 -7.99 -12.89 24.60
C ILE A 66 -8.60 -14.13 25.27
N LEU A 67 -9.39 -14.92 24.53
CA LEU A 67 -10.10 -16.06 25.07
C LEU A 67 -9.20 -17.06 25.82
N PRO A 68 -8.05 -17.49 25.30
CA PRO A 68 -7.14 -18.39 26.02
C PRO A 68 -6.64 -17.80 27.36
N ILE A 69 -6.48 -16.48 27.41
CA ILE A 69 -6.08 -15.81 28.67
C ILE A 69 -7.20 -15.88 29.70
N LEU A 70 -8.45 -15.61 29.27
CA LEU A 70 -9.61 -15.71 30.18
C LEU A 70 -9.86 -17.13 30.65
N GLU A 71 -9.74 -18.10 29.79
CA GLU A 71 -9.84 -19.53 30.12
C GLU A 71 -8.82 -19.96 31.19
N ASN A 72 -7.57 -19.50 31.06
CA ASN A 72 -6.52 -19.77 32.07
C ASN A 72 -6.82 -19.16 33.46
N PHE A 73 -7.71 -18.17 33.53
CA PHE A 73 -8.21 -17.61 34.79
C PHE A 73 -9.55 -18.21 35.21
N ASN A 74 -10.04 -19.26 34.55
CA ASN A 74 -11.29 -19.97 34.84
C ASN A 74 -12.53 -19.06 34.83
N TYR A 75 -12.61 -18.10 33.88
CA TYR A 75 -13.82 -17.31 33.69
C TYR A 75 -14.85 -18.09 32.89
N ASP A 76 -16.09 -18.12 33.39
CA ASP A 76 -17.26 -18.47 32.60
C ASP A 76 -17.61 -17.28 31.68
N ILE A 77 -17.81 -17.56 30.39
CA ILE A 77 -18.01 -16.54 29.39
C ILE A 77 -19.46 -16.47 28.97
N ASP A 78 -20.09 -15.35 29.26
CA ASP A 78 -21.43 -15.00 28.77
C ASP A 78 -21.30 -13.96 27.64
N ILE A 79 -22.04 -14.13 26.53
CA ILE A 79 -21.93 -13.29 25.35
C ILE A 79 -23.22 -12.49 25.16
N GLN A 80 -23.07 -11.17 25.09
CA GLN A 80 -24.11 -10.22 24.72
C GLN A 80 -23.73 -9.61 23.35
N ASP A 81 -24.45 -9.97 22.29
CA ASP A 81 -24.25 -9.42 20.94
C ASP A 81 -25.26 -8.32 20.67
N ASN A 82 -24.78 -7.08 20.54
CA ASN A 82 -25.59 -5.89 20.30
C ASN A 82 -25.51 -5.41 18.84
N ARG A 83 -24.98 -6.22 17.93
CA ARG A 83 -24.86 -5.82 16.52
C ARG A 83 -26.24 -5.74 15.88
N ASP A 84 -26.47 -4.63 15.15
CA ASP A 84 -27.72 -4.39 14.42
C ASP A 84 -27.78 -5.23 13.12
N TYR A 85 -26.61 -5.51 12.54
CA TYR A 85 -26.51 -6.22 11.28
C TYR A 85 -26.49 -7.73 11.51
N GLN A 86 -27.58 -8.40 11.14
CA GLN A 86 -27.76 -9.85 11.34
C GLN A 86 -27.88 -10.63 10.02
N THR A 87 -27.59 -9.99 8.88
CA THR A 87 -27.65 -10.67 7.59
C THR A 87 -26.52 -11.68 7.46
N VAL A 88 -26.87 -12.90 7.12
CA VAL A 88 -25.91 -13.92 6.75
C VAL A 88 -25.57 -13.75 5.28
N PHE A 89 -24.31 -13.39 4.99
CA PHE A 89 -23.81 -13.29 3.64
C PHE A 89 -23.63 -14.68 3.03
N LYS A 90 -24.19 -14.88 1.84
CA LYS A 90 -23.98 -16.08 1.03
C LYS A 90 -23.54 -15.63 -0.34
N PHE A 91 -22.29 -15.87 -0.65
CA PHE A 91 -21.70 -15.51 -1.94
C PHE A 91 -21.51 -16.78 -2.77
N GLU A 92 -21.93 -16.71 -4.03
CA GLU A 92 -21.51 -17.70 -5.02
C GLU A 92 -20.04 -17.47 -5.34
N PRO A 93 -19.21 -18.52 -5.36
CA PRO A 93 -17.81 -18.38 -5.70
C PRO A 93 -17.64 -17.87 -7.13
N VAL A 94 -16.55 -17.17 -7.38
CA VAL A 94 -16.16 -16.78 -8.75
C VAL A 94 -15.31 -17.90 -9.35
N ASP A 95 -15.36 -18.00 -10.69
CA ASP A 95 -14.46 -18.80 -11.49
C ASP A 95 -13.68 -17.92 -12.49
N GLU A 96 -12.84 -18.52 -13.31
CA GLU A 96 -12.03 -17.78 -14.28
C GLU A 96 -12.87 -17.05 -15.35
N ASP A 97 -14.04 -17.57 -15.69
CA ASP A 97 -14.94 -17.05 -16.72
C ASP A 97 -16.06 -16.16 -16.18
N ALA A 98 -16.04 -15.81 -14.89
CA ALA A 98 -17.07 -15.01 -14.21
C ALA A 98 -17.40 -13.68 -14.93
N TYR A 99 -16.47 -13.15 -15.72
CA TYR A 99 -16.59 -11.89 -16.47
C TYR A 99 -16.37 -12.08 -17.97
N ALA A 100 -16.51 -13.28 -18.51
CA ALA A 100 -16.25 -13.59 -19.93
C ALA A 100 -17.18 -12.84 -20.91
N ASP A 101 -18.31 -12.35 -20.44
CA ASP A 101 -19.24 -11.53 -21.23
C ASP A 101 -18.77 -10.07 -21.40
N ILE A 102 -17.74 -9.64 -20.65
CA ILE A 102 -17.19 -8.29 -20.70
C ILE A 102 -15.84 -8.33 -21.46
N MET A 103 -15.68 -7.43 -22.42
CA MET A 103 -14.44 -7.32 -23.19
C MET A 103 -13.50 -6.29 -22.60
N TRP A 104 -12.20 -6.58 -22.65
CA TRP A 104 -11.18 -5.61 -22.28
C TRP A 104 -11.30 -4.33 -23.12
N PRO A 105 -11.22 -3.13 -22.52
CA PRO A 105 -11.36 -1.86 -23.20
C PRO A 105 -10.17 -1.56 -24.11
N LYS A 106 -10.32 -0.55 -24.98
CA LYS A 106 -9.28 -0.11 -25.94
C LYS A 106 -7.95 0.30 -25.27
N THR A 107 -7.98 0.67 -24.01
CA THR A 107 -6.81 1.08 -23.23
C THR A 107 -6.03 -0.09 -22.60
N HIS A 108 -6.56 -1.32 -22.72
CA HIS A 108 -5.93 -2.50 -22.17
C HIS A 108 -5.15 -3.28 -23.24
N PRO A 109 -3.96 -3.85 -22.94
CA PRO A 109 -3.19 -4.64 -23.91
C PRO A 109 -3.95 -5.80 -24.53
N ALA A 110 -4.88 -6.42 -23.78
CA ALA A 110 -5.73 -7.52 -24.24
C ALA A 110 -7.06 -7.04 -24.86
N VAL A 111 -7.10 -5.84 -25.45
CA VAL A 111 -8.29 -5.25 -26.05
C VAL A 111 -9.05 -6.21 -26.97
N GLY A 112 -10.37 -6.24 -26.82
CA GLY A 112 -11.25 -7.08 -27.64
C GLY A 112 -11.27 -8.56 -27.31
N THR A 113 -10.56 -8.96 -26.23
CA THR A 113 -10.70 -10.31 -25.65
C THR A 113 -11.59 -10.28 -24.40
N PRO A 114 -12.28 -11.37 -24.05
CA PRO A 114 -13.06 -11.48 -22.83
C PRO A 114 -12.18 -11.26 -21.56
N ILE A 115 -12.79 -10.66 -20.54
CA ILE A 115 -12.14 -10.56 -19.22
C ILE A 115 -12.14 -11.95 -18.59
N LYS A 116 -10.95 -12.49 -18.37
CA LYS A 116 -10.75 -13.73 -17.61
C LYS A 116 -9.94 -13.48 -16.37
N LEU A 117 -10.40 -14.04 -15.25
CA LEU A 117 -9.64 -14.05 -14.01
C LEU A 117 -8.53 -15.12 -14.09
N ARG A 118 -7.40 -14.81 -13.48
CA ARG A 118 -6.31 -15.79 -13.33
C ARG A 118 -6.61 -16.72 -12.15
N ASP A 119 -6.05 -17.91 -12.14
CA ASP A 119 -6.22 -18.92 -11.09
C ASP A 119 -6.08 -18.34 -9.67
N TYR A 120 -4.98 -17.63 -9.41
CA TYR A 120 -4.72 -16.99 -8.11
C TYR A 120 -5.68 -15.83 -7.79
N GLN A 121 -6.22 -15.12 -8.80
CA GLN A 121 -7.22 -14.09 -8.58
C GLN A 121 -8.53 -14.68 -8.11
N VAL A 122 -8.95 -15.79 -8.71
CA VAL A 122 -10.12 -16.58 -8.30
C VAL A 122 -9.95 -17.04 -6.85
N GLU A 123 -8.81 -17.64 -6.53
CA GLU A 123 -8.50 -18.11 -5.17
C GLU A 123 -8.56 -16.96 -4.14
N ILE A 124 -7.94 -15.81 -4.44
CA ILE A 124 -7.92 -14.64 -3.55
C ILE A 124 -9.33 -14.06 -3.34
N ILE A 125 -10.11 -13.89 -4.42
CA ILE A 125 -11.47 -13.36 -4.33
C ILE A 125 -12.34 -14.29 -3.48
N ASN A 126 -12.34 -15.57 -3.77
CA ASN A 126 -13.14 -16.55 -3.01
C ASN A 126 -12.72 -16.61 -1.55
N SER A 127 -11.42 -16.49 -1.26
CA SER A 127 -10.91 -16.42 0.11
C SER A 127 -11.42 -15.18 0.87
N PHE A 128 -11.56 -14.02 0.21
CA PHE A 128 -12.22 -12.86 0.80
C PHE A 128 -13.71 -13.11 1.07
N LEU A 129 -14.42 -13.70 0.10
CA LEU A 129 -15.87 -13.94 0.23
C LEU A 129 -16.20 -14.93 1.37
N GLU A 130 -15.29 -15.84 1.69
CA GLU A 130 -15.40 -16.76 2.81
C GLU A 130 -15.06 -16.13 4.17
N ASN A 131 -14.33 -15.00 4.17
CA ASN A 131 -13.84 -14.36 5.37
C ASN A 131 -14.34 -12.89 5.44
N PRO A 132 -15.38 -12.60 6.24
CA PRO A 132 -15.99 -11.26 6.30
C PRO A 132 -15.04 -10.15 6.71
N GLN A 133 -14.02 -10.48 7.51
CA GLN A 133 -13.00 -9.53 7.95
C GLN A 133 -11.62 -10.16 7.80
N CYS A 134 -10.85 -9.66 6.86
CA CYS A 134 -9.48 -10.16 6.65
C CYS A 134 -8.63 -9.22 5.80
N ILE A 135 -7.34 -9.47 5.83
CA ILE A 135 -6.33 -8.82 5.00
C ILE A 135 -5.63 -9.89 4.16
N GLN A 136 -5.34 -9.59 2.90
CA GLN A 136 -4.47 -10.40 2.07
C GLN A 136 -3.28 -9.57 1.58
N GLU A 137 -2.07 -10.09 1.76
CA GLU A 137 -0.86 -9.51 1.20
C GLU A 137 -0.71 -9.99 -0.24
N ILE A 138 -0.81 -9.05 -1.17
CA ILE A 138 -0.85 -9.34 -2.61
C ILE A 138 0.15 -8.44 -3.30
N ALA A 139 1.17 -9.03 -3.90
CA ALA A 139 2.24 -8.30 -4.56
C ALA A 139 1.70 -7.33 -5.63
N THR A 140 2.42 -6.23 -5.83
CA THR A 140 2.14 -5.27 -6.90
C THR A 140 2.21 -5.99 -8.26
N GLY A 141 1.26 -5.69 -9.15
CA GLY A 141 1.19 -6.31 -10.47
C GLY A 141 0.31 -7.56 -10.55
N ALA A 142 -0.23 -8.05 -9.43
CA ALA A 142 -1.17 -9.17 -9.40
C ALA A 142 -2.57 -8.85 -9.96
N GLY A 143 -2.88 -7.56 -10.21
CA GLY A 143 -4.22 -7.14 -10.66
C GLY A 143 -5.19 -6.93 -9.49
N LYS A 144 -4.76 -6.28 -8.43
CA LYS A 144 -5.60 -6.01 -7.23
C LYS A 144 -6.92 -5.31 -7.58
N THR A 145 -6.92 -4.39 -8.55
CA THR A 145 -8.12 -3.60 -8.89
C THR A 145 -9.24 -4.46 -9.44
N ILE A 146 -8.95 -5.45 -10.30
CA ILE A 146 -9.99 -6.37 -10.77
C ILE A 146 -10.56 -7.23 -9.63
N MET A 147 -9.72 -7.59 -8.66
CA MET A 147 -10.17 -8.32 -7.47
C MET A 147 -11.09 -7.45 -6.61
N THR A 148 -10.74 -6.17 -6.37
CA THR A 148 -11.61 -5.24 -5.62
C THR A 148 -12.93 -4.98 -6.33
N ALA A 149 -12.91 -4.82 -7.65
CA ALA A 149 -14.11 -4.65 -8.45
C ALA A 149 -15.02 -5.90 -8.39
N SER A 150 -14.44 -7.09 -8.48
CA SER A 150 -15.15 -8.35 -8.31
C SER A 150 -15.80 -8.48 -6.93
N LEU A 151 -15.08 -8.13 -5.86
CA LEU A 151 -15.65 -8.11 -4.50
C LEU A 151 -16.79 -7.12 -4.37
N SER A 152 -16.66 -5.92 -4.94
CA SER A 152 -17.71 -4.91 -4.94
C SER A 152 -18.96 -5.38 -5.67
N GLU A 153 -18.81 -6.01 -6.81
CA GLU A 153 -19.94 -6.58 -7.57
C GLU A 153 -20.68 -7.65 -6.76
N ARG A 154 -19.97 -8.55 -6.07
CA ARG A 154 -20.59 -9.63 -5.29
C ARG A 154 -21.43 -9.13 -4.11
N VAL A 155 -21.17 -7.95 -3.58
CA VAL A 155 -21.94 -7.38 -2.44
C VAL A 155 -23.19 -6.58 -2.87
N GLU A 156 -23.38 -6.29 -4.16
CA GLU A 156 -24.47 -5.43 -4.65
C GLU A 156 -25.87 -5.87 -4.22
N ASN A 157 -26.10 -7.18 -4.06
CA ASN A 157 -27.37 -7.72 -3.61
C ASN A 157 -27.66 -7.43 -2.12
N TYR A 158 -26.63 -7.04 -1.36
CA TYR A 158 -26.73 -6.77 0.07
C TYR A 158 -26.68 -5.28 0.40
N GLY A 159 -26.08 -4.47 -0.46
CA GLY A 159 -25.95 -3.05 -0.26
C GLY A 159 -24.81 -2.44 -1.08
N ARG A 160 -24.30 -1.32 -0.60
CA ARG A 160 -23.24 -0.54 -1.23
C ARG A 160 -21.86 -0.95 -0.74
N SER A 161 -20.84 -0.68 -1.55
CA SER A 161 -19.45 -0.79 -1.12
C SER A 161 -18.71 0.55 -1.16
N ILE A 162 -17.76 0.72 -0.24
CA ILE A 162 -16.78 1.82 -0.25
C ILE A 162 -15.40 1.24 -0.44
N VAL A 163 -14.65 1.82 -1.37
CA VAL A 163 -13.25 1.48 -1.62
C VAL A 163 -12.37 2.65 -1.20
N ILE A 164 -11.52 2.43 -0.22
CA ILE A 164 -10.58 3.44 0.28
C ILE A 164 -9.22 3.20 -0.38
N VAL A 165 -8.75 4.20 -1.10
CA VAL A 165 -7.42 4.20 -1.74
C VAL A 165 -6.56 5.33 -1.18
N PRO A 166 -5.21 5.22 -1.23
CA PRO A 166 -4.34 6.16 -0.53
C PRO A 166 -4.27 7.56 -1.15
N ASN A 167 -4.61 7.71 -2.42
CA ASN A 167 -4.41 8.98 -3.14
C ASN A 167 -5.29 9.15 -4.38
N LYS A 168 -5.32 10.37 -4.89
CA LYS A 168 -6.14 10.82 -6.02
C LYS A 168 -5.90 10.03 -7.32
N SER A 169 -4.66 9.70 -7.64
CA SER A 169 -4.34 8.97 -8.88
C SER A 169 -4.92 7.55 -8.87
N LEU A 170 -4.87 6.89 -7.71
CA LEU A 170 -5.47 5.56 -7.55
C LEU A 170 -7.00 5.63 -7.57
N VAL A 171 -7.63 6.71 -7.08
CA VAL A 171 -9.08 6.89 -7.25
C VAL A 171 -9.45 6.86 -8.72
N THR A 172 -8.79 7.67 -9.56
CA THR A 172 -9.07 7.77 -11.00
C THR A 172 -8.82 6.45 -11.72
N GLN A 173 -7.73 5.76 -11.38
CA GLN A 173 -7.43 4.45 -11.99
C GLN A 173 -8.46 3.40 -11.59
N THR A 174 -8.80 3.32 -10.30
CA THR A 174 -9.79 2.36 -9.80
C THR A 174 -11.19 2.64 -10.37
N GLU A 175 -11.58 3.91 -10.47
CA GLU A 175 -12.82 4.34 -11.14
C GLU A 175 -12.89 3.82 -12.59
N ALA A 176 -11.81 4.00 -13.36
CA ALA A 176 -11.77 3.52 -14.75
C ALA A 176 -11.89 1.99 -14.83
N ASP A 177 -11.22 1.25 -13.96
CA ASP A 177 -11.29 -0.21 -13.94
C ASP A 177 -12.69 -0.72 -13.54
N TYR A 178 -13.36 -0.05 -12.59
CA TYR A 178 -14.75 -0.36 -12.23
C TYR A 178 -15.72 -0.07 -13.38
N ALA A 179 -15.54 1.06 -14.07
CA ALA A 179 -16.33 1.41 -15.25
C ALA A 179 -16.11 0.41 -16.39
N ASN A 180 -14.88 -0.08 -16.57
CA ASN A 180 -14.56 -1.13 -17.56
C ASN A 180 -15.27 -2.46 -17.25
N MET A 181 -15.54 -2.75 -16.00
CA MET A 181 -16.35 -3.89 -15.55
C MET A 181 -17.85 -3.58 -15.50
N GLN A 182 -18.29 -2.45 -16.04
CA GLN A 182 -19.68 -2.01 -16.13
C GLN A 182 -20.38 -1.82 -14.76
N LEU A 183 -19.60 -1.51 -13.71
CA LEU A 183 -20.13 -1.27 -12.37
C LEU A 183 -20.60 0.19 -12.21
N ASP A 184 -21.66 0.39 -11.42
CA ASP A 184 -22.14 1.71 -11.03
C ASP A 184 -21.22 2.31 -9.96
N VAL A 185 -20.28 3.14 -10.38
CA VAL A 185 -19.22 3.70 -9.57
C VAL A 185 -19.25 5.22 -9.54
N GLY A 186 -19.10 5.77 -8.34
CA GLY A 186 -18.85 7.19 -8.10
C GLY A 186 -17.56 7.40 -7.31
N VAL A 187 -17.11 8.64 -7.24
CA VAL A 187 -15.89 9.01 -6.53
C VAL A 187 -16.12 10.12 -5.51
N PHE A 188 -15.36 10.05 -4.41
CA PHE A 188 -15.41 11.03 -3.34
C PHE A 188 -14.00 11.45 -2.92
N TYR A 189 -13.47 12.49 -3.58
CA TYR A 189 -12.18 13.08 -3.23
C TYR A 189 -12.06 14.51 -3.78
N GLY A 190 -11.29 15.37 -3.11
CA GLY A 190 -11.03 16.74 -3.55
C GLY A 190 -12.32 17.48 -3.91
N ASP A 191 -12.41 17.94 -5.16
CA ASP A 191 -13.56 18.68 -5.69
C ASP A 191 -14.64 17.76 -6.30
N ARG A 192 -14.33 16.48 -6.55
CA ARG A 192 -15.30 15.49 -7.03
C ARG A 192 -15.97 14.80 -5.85
N LYS A 193 -17.26 15.03 -5.67
CA LYS A 193 -18.09 14.51 -4.59
C LYS A 193 -19.38 13.95 -5.17
N GLU A 194 -19.32 12.70 -5.60
CA GLU A 194 -20.43 11.99 -6.22
C GLU A 194 -21.13 11.11 -5.19
N PHE A 195 -22.45 11.10 -5.21
CA PHE A 195 -23.29 10.37 -4.27
C PHE A 195 -24.31 9.48 -4.99
N GLY A 196 -24.86 8.51 -4.29
CA GLY A 196 -25.95 7.67 -4.80
C GLY A 196 -25.52 6.51 -5.69
N HIS A 197 -24.23 6.24 -5.82
CA HIS A 197 -23.72 5.10 -6.57
C HIS A 197 -23.65 3.82 -5.72
N LYS A 198 -23.72 2.66 -6.37
CA LYS A 198 -23.55 1.36 -5.72
C LYS A 198 -22.17 1.22 -5.08
N HIS A 199 -21.14 1.71 -5.77
CA HIS A 199 -19.76 1.69 -5.31
C HIS A 199 -19.20 3.09 -5.27
N THR A 200 -18.50 3.44 -4.19
CA THR A 200 -17.85 4.75 -4.05
C THR A 200 -16.38 4.56 -3.76
N ILE A 201 -15.53 5.11 -4.64
CA ILE A 201 -14.09 5.12 -4.43
C ILE A 201 -13.69 6.45 -3.81
N CYS A 202 -12.97 6.39 -2.70
CA CYS A 202 -12.61 7.59 -1.94
C CYS A 202 -11.20 7.49 -1.36
N THR A 203 -10.70 8.62 -0.88
CA THR A 203 -9.49 8.66 -0.08
C THR A 203 -9.83 8.78 1.40
N TRP A 204 -9.00 8.21 2.28
CA TRP A 204 -9.19 8.33 3.73
C TRP A 204 -9.14 9.80 4.20
N GLN A 205 -8.36 10.66 3.50
CA GLN A 205 -8.30 12.10 3.77
C GLN A 205 -9.66 12.77 3.57
N SER A 206 -10.34 12.44 2.46
CA SER A 206 -11.67 13.00 2.16
C SER A 206 -12.71 12.55 3.17
N LEU A 207 -12.66 11.29 3.61
CA LEU A 207 -13.54 10.77 4.67
C LEU A 207 -13.29 11.48 6.01
N ASN A 208 -12.03 11.72 6.38
CA ASN A 208 -11.70 12.47 7.60
C ASN A 208 -12.19 13.92 7.55
N VAL A 209 -12.10 14.58 6.39
CA VAL A 209 -12.66 15.93 6.19
C VAL A 209 -14.19 15.89 6.34
N LEU A 210 -14.87 14.92 5.72
CA LEU A 210 -16.31 14.76 5.85
C LEU A 210 -16.72 14.51 7.30
N LEU A 211 -16.02 13.64 8.03
CA LEU A 211 -16.26 13.38 9.44
C LEU A 211 -16.11 14.65 10.31
N LYS A 212 -15.05 15.42 10.07
CA LYS A 212 -14.81 16.68 10.78
C LYS A 212 -15.92 17.71 10.48
N ASN A 213 -16.29 17.85 9.22
CA ASN A 213 -17.32 18.80 8.80
C ASN A 213 -18.72 18.38 9.30
N THR A 214 -19.00 17.08 9.35
CA THR A 214 -20.22 16.55 9.99
C THR A 214 -20.29 16.96 11.47
N LYS A 215 -19.20 16.81 12.21
CA LYS A 215 -19.13 17.24 13.62
C LYS A 215 -19.32 18.74 13.81
N ASN A 216 -18.85 19.53 12.85
CA ASN A 216 -18.99 21.00 12.86
C ASN A 216 -20.32 21.48 12.24
N GLN A 217 -21.18 20.60 11.77
CA GLN A 217 -22.46 20.90 11.10
C GLN A 217 -22.30 21.83 9.89
N THR A 218 -21.23 21.64 9.09
CA THR A 218 -20.87 22.48 7.95
C THR A 218 -21.02 21.77 6.59
N VAL A 219 -21.84 20.73 6.51
CA VAL A 219 -22.02 19.93 5.29
C VAL A 219 -23.50 19.68 5.00
N ASP A 220 -23.82 19.56 3.72
CA ASP A 220 -25.18 19.19 3.24
C ASP A 220 -25.45 17.69 3.45
N ILE A 221 -24.42 16.86 3.32
CA ILE A 221 -24.49 15.40 3.54
C ILE A 221 -23.51 15.02 4.65
N THR A 222 -24.02 14.40 5.69
CA THR A 222 -23.23 13.92 6.82
C THR A 222 -22.47 12.64 6.47
N ILE A 223 -21.43 12.30 7.24
CA ILE A 223 -20.72 11.02 7.09
C ILE A 223 -21.67 9.83 7.31
N HIS A 224 -22.69 9.97 8.15
CA HIS A 224 -23.67 8.90 8.41
C HIS A 224 -24.56 8.65 7.21
N GLU A 225 -25.07 9.70 6.56
CA GLU A 225 -25.84 9.58 5.30
C GLU A 225 -24.96 9.04 4.16
N PHE A 226 -23.68 9.44 4.11
CA PHE A 226 -22.72 8.92 3.14
C PHE A 226 -22.49 7.40 3.30
N LEU A 227 -22.52 6.90 4.52
CA LEU A 227 -22.35 5.48 4.87
C LEU A 227 -23.65 4.67 4.87
N GLU A 228 -24.78 5.29 4.57
CA GLU A 228 -26.07 4.59 4.52
C GLU A 228 -26.03 3.45 3.49
N ASP A 229 -26.58 2.29 3.85
CA ASP A 229 -26.60 1.05 3.05
C ASP A 229 -25.20 0.48 2.67
N VAL A 230 -24.14 0.98 3.24
CA VAL A 230 -22.79 0.42 3.02
C VAL A 230 -22.62 -0.86 3.82
N VAL A 231 -22.45 -1.98 3.13
CA VAL A 231 -22.25 -3.31 3.72
C VAL A 231 -20.78 -3.79 3.63
N ALA A 232 -19.98 -3.17 2.77
CA ALA A 232 -18.58 -3.53 2.59
C ALA A 232 -17.68 -2.31 2.53
N VAL A 233 -16.54 -2.39 3.22
CA VAL A 233 -15.41 -1.49 3.07
C VAL A 233 -14.20 -2.29 2.59
N ILE A 234 -13.63 -1.85 1.48
CA ILE A 234 -12.42 -2.42 0.89
C ILE A 234 -11.31 -1.38 0.98
N VAL A 235 -10.20 -1.73 1.60
CA VAL A 235 -9.05 -0.82 1.74
C VAL A 235 -7.90 -1.33 0.90
N ASP A 236 -7.57 -0.61 -0.15
CA ASP A 236 -6.40 -0.92 -0.98
C ASP A 236 -5.16 -0.18 -0.48
N GLU A 237 -4.02 -0.83 -0.56
CA GLU A 237 -2.72 -0.33 -0.08
C GLU A 237 -2.78 0.15 1.38
N VAL A 238 -3.31 -0.71 2.25
CA VAL A 238 -3.57 -0.41 3.68
C VAL A 238 -2.38 0.19 4.43
N HIS A 239 -1.14 -0.14 4.01
CA HIS A 239 0.10 0.35 4.62
C HIS A 239 0.39 1.84 4.32
N MET A 240 -0.21 2.43 3.28
CA MET A 240 0.03 3.82 2.88
C MET A 240 -0.81 4.84 3.66
N ALA A 241 -1.86 4.39 4.32
CA ALA A 241 -2.61 5.26 5.21
C ALA A 241 -1.83 5.50 6.50
N LYS A 242 -1.94 6.72 7.07
CA LYS A 242 -1.50 6.91 8.45
C LYS A 242 -2.35 5.99 9.32
N ALA A 243 -1.73 5.00 9.93
CA ALA A 243 -2.40 3.94 10.68
C ALA A 243 -3.45 4.47 11.67
N ASP A 244 -3.15 5.55 12.38
CA ASP A 244 -4.08 6.16 13.33
C ASP A 244 -5.31 6.81 12.69
N ALA A 245 -5.14 7.49 11.54
CA ALA A 245 -6.26 8.18 10.89
C ALA A 245 -7.23 7.19 10.24
N LEU A 246 -6.71 6.18 9.54
CA LEU A 246 -7.51 5.11 8.96
C LEU A 246 -8.18 4.27 10.06
N LYS A 247 -7.43 3.91 11.11
CA LYS A 247 -7.98 3.20 12.27
C LYS A 247 -9.15 3.97 12.89
N THR A 248 -9.01 5.28 13.10
CA THR A 248 -10.08 6.11 13.68
C THR A 248 -11.36 6.08 12.85
N LEU A 249 -11.27 6.09 11.53
CA LEU A 249 -12.43 5.93 10.64
C LEU A 249 -13.03 4.53 10.74
N LEU A 250 -12.20 3.51 10.56
CA LEU A 250 -12.64 2.11 10.46
C LEU A 250 -13.20 1.56 11.78
N THR A 251 -12.64 1.99 12.92
CA THR A 251 -13.09 1.55 14.26
C THR A 251 -14.14 2.46 14.90
N GLY A 252 -14.35 3.64 14.33
CA GLY A 252 -15.32 4.63 14.76
C GLY A 252 -16.59 4.61 13.90
N VAL A 253 -16.75 5.64 13.07
CA VAL A 253 -17.99 5.83 12.26
C VAL A 253 -18.27 4.70 11.27
N MET A 254 -17.27 3.94 10.86
CA MET A 254 -17.42 2.78 9.96
C MET A 254 -17.46 1.43 10.70
N SER A 255 -17.59 1.42 12.02
CA SER A 255 -17.55 0.18 12.83
C SER A 255 -18.76 -0.73 12.64
N GLN A 256 -19.86 -0.23 12.07
CA GLN A 256 -21.06 -1.02 11.75
C GLN A 256 -20.96 -1.79 10.43
N ILE A 257 -19.96 -1.54 9.61
CA ILE A 257 -19.81 -2.20 8.30
C ILE A 257 -19.30 -3.63 8.51
N PRO A 258 -20.08 -4.66 8.12
CA PRO A 258 -19.76 -6.06 8.44
C PRO A 258 -18.66 -6.68 7.55
N LEU A 259 -18.62 -6.33 6.26
CA LEU A 259 -17.60 -6.85 5.34
C LEU A 259 -16.42 -5.86 5.31
N ARG A 260 -15.26 -6.32 5.73
CA ARG A 260 -14.08 -5.48 5.96
C ARG A 260 -12.85 -6.15 5.37
N TRP A 261 -12.44 -5.72 4.17
CA TRP A 261 -11.39 -6.37 3.40
C TRP A 261 -10.21 -5.43 3.14
N GLY A 262 -9.02 -5.90 3.42
CA GLY A 262 -7.78 -5.17 3.20
C GLY A 262 -6.89 -5.85 2.18
N LEU A 263 -6.39 -5.08 1.21
CA LEU A 263 -5.39 -5.52 0.24
C LEU A 263 -4.13 -4.68 0.42
N THR A 264 -2.97 -5.30 0.33
CA THR A 264 -1.70 -4.58 0.39
C THR A 264 -0.59 -5.35 -0.29
N GLY A 265 0.36 -4.64 -0.92
CA GLY A 265 1.58 -5.26 -1.43
C GLY A 265 2.62 -5.56 -0.35
N THR A 266 2.44 -5.01 0.85
CA THR A 266 3.37 -5.17 1.98
C THR A 266 2.64 -4.99 3.30
N ILE A 267 2.83 -5.93 4.22
CA ILE A 267 2.34 -5.81 5.60
C ILE A 267 3.32 -4.94 6.42
N PRO A 268 2.84 -3.97 7.22
CA PRO A 268 3.68 -3.22 8.13
C PRO A 268 4.43 -4.13 9.10
N LYS A 269 5.73 -3.87 9.27
CA LYS A 269 6.58 -4.65 10.17
C LYS A 269 6.58 -4.15 11.62
N GLU A 270 6.15 -2.90 11.84
CA GLU A 270 6.03 -2.35 13.18
C GLU A 270 4.80 -2.94 13.89
N PRO A 271 4.98 -3.59 15.05
CA PRO A 271 3.90 -4.32 15.71
C PRO A 271 2.66 -3.48 15.99
N PHE A 272 2.81 -2.20 16.38
CA PHE A 272 1.67 -1.32 16.66
C PHE A 272 0.86 -0.96 15.40
N GLU A 273 1.53 -0.81 14.24
CA GLU A 273 0.86 -0.55 12.96
C GLU A 273 0.13 -1.79 12.46
N PHE A 274 0.79 -2.96 12.53
CA PHE A 274 0.18 -4.24 12.21
C PHE A 274 -1.08 -4.48 13.06
N GLN A 275 -0.98 -4.23 14.38
CA GLN A 275 -2.10 -4.43 15.28
C GLN A 275 -3.27 -3.47 15.01
N ALA A 276 -2.98 -2.23 14.58
CA ALA A 276 -4.02 -1.29 14.15
C ALA A 276 -4.82 -1.82 12.95
N LEU A 277 -4.15 -2.42 11.98
CA LEU A 277 -4.80 -3.03 10.82
C LEU A 277 -5.58 -4.28 11.19
N HIS A 278 -5.01 -5.15 12.01
CA HIS A 278 -5.67 -6.36 12.51
C HIS A 278 -6.98 -6.01 13.25
N CYS A 279 -6.94 -5.06 14.17
CA CYS A 279 -8.13 -4.61 14.90
C CYS A 279 -9.18 -4.00 13.97
N SER A 280 -8.77 -3.33 12.90
CA SER A 280 -9.67 -2.59 12.00
C SER A 280 -10.27 -3.43 10.89
N LEU A 281 -9.53 -4.41 10.37
CA LEU A 281 -9.89 -5.17 9.16
C LEU A 281 -9.88 -6.68 9.35
N GLY A 282 -9.21 -7.19 10.39
CA GLY A 282 -9.11 -8.63 10.64
C GLY A 282 -7.71 -9.20 10.41
N PRO A 283 -7.56 -10.53 10.50
CA PRO A 283 -6.27 -11.21 10.36
C PRO A 283 -5.75 -11.18 8.91
N VAL A 284 -4.43 -11.32 8.76
CA VAL A 284 -3.81 -11.62 7.48
C VAL A 284 -3.99 -13.11 7.20
N ILE A 285 -4.75 -13.45 6.16
CA ILE A 285 -5.10 -14.86 5.87
C ILE A 285 -4.34 -15.45 4.69
N ASN A 286 -3.77 -14.62 3.83
CA ASN A 286 -3.06 -15.08 2.64
C ASN A 286 -1.93 -14.13 2.25
N GLN A 287 -0.90 -14.68 1.59
CA GLN A 287 0.26 -13.92 1.10
C GLN A 287 0.64 -14.42 -0.29
N LEU A 288 0.51 -13.55 -1.30
CA LEU A 288 0.96 -13.78 -2.65
C LEU A 288 2.19 -12.91 -2.94
N SER A 289 3.36 -13.51 -2.91
CA SER A 289 4.63 -12.80 -3.11
C SER A 289 4.92 -12.49 -4.58
N ALA A 290 5.81 -11.52 -4.81
CA ALA A 290 6.30 -11.24 -6.15
C ALA A 290 7.05 -12.44 -6.75
N SER A 291 7.79 -13.21 -5.94
CA SER A 291 8.47 -14.43 -6.41
C SER A 291 7.48 -15.50 -6.89
N SER A 292 6.37 -15.70 -6.19
CA SER A 292 5.32 -16.63 -6.65
C SER A 292 4.70 -16.18 -7.99
N LEU A 293 4.53 -14.87 -8.19
CA LEU A 293 4.05 -14.33 -9.47
C LEU A 293 5.09 -14.44 -10.59
N GLN A 294 6.38 -14.37 -10.27
CA GLN A 294 7.47 -14.63 -11.22
C GLN A 294 7.49 -16.10 -11.65
N GLU A 295 7.37 -17.03 -10.72
CA GLU A 295 7.26 -18.48 -10.99
C GLU A 295 6.05 -18.80 -11.88
N LYS A 296 4.92 -18.15 -11.65
CA LYS A 296 3.71 -18.25 -12.49
C LYS A 296 3.83 -17.50 -13.84
N GLY A 297 4.95 -16.84 -14.11
CA GLY A 297 5.18 -16.07 -15.35
C GLY A 297 4.32 -14.81 -15.48
N VAL A 298 3.75 -14.31 -14.38
CA VAL A 298 2.94 -13.07 -14.34
C VAL A 298 3.81 -11.84 -14.24
N LEU A 299 4.89 -11.92 -13.49
CA LEU A 299 5.92 -10.87 -13.38
C LEU A 299 7.23 -11.33 -14.04
N ALA A 300 7.99 -10.35 -14.53
CA ALA A 300 9.33 -10.60 -15.04
C ALA A 300 10.30 -10.98 -13.91
N ASN A 301 11.28 -11.80 -14.23
CA ASN A 301 12.39 -12.06 -13.33
C ASN A 301 13.24 -10.78 -13.16
N CYS A 302 13.99 -10.69 -12.08
CA CYS A 302 14.86 -9.55 -11.84
C CYS A 302 16.19 -9.95 -11.19
N HIS A 303 17.20 -9.10 -11.39
CA HIS A 303 18.45 -9.12 -10.62
C HIS A 303 18.70 -7.72 -10.09
N VAL A 304 19.12 -7.60 -8.82
CA VAL A 304 19.46 -6.31 -8.21
C VAL A 304 20.99 -6.13 -8.23
N ASN A 305 21.44 -5.19 -9.04
CA ASN A 305 22.85 -4.78 -9.09
C ASN A 305 23.04 -3.61 -8.11
N VAL A 306 23.62 -3.88 -6.96
CA VAL A 306 23.96 -2.83 -6.00
C VAL A 306 25.29 -2.21 -6.42
N VAL A 307 25.25 -0.95 -6.85
CA VAL A 307 26.45 -0.16 -7.20
C VAL A 307 26.73 0.81 -6.07
N GLN A 308 27.78 0.52 -5.31
CA GLN A 308 28.21 1.35 -4.18
C GLN A 308 29.34 2.28 -4.63
N LEU A 309 29.02 3.55 -4.84
CA LEU A 309 29.98 4.58 -5.20
C LEU A 309 30.94 4.85 -4.03
N ILE A 310 32.24 4.87 -4.32
CA ILE A 310 33.28 5.14 -3.32
C ILE A 310 33.31 6.67 -3.09
N ASP A 311 32.78 7.09 -1.96
CA ASP A 311 32.78 8.47 -1.49
C ASP A 311 33.70 8.57 -0.25
N ASN A 312 34.70 9.45 -0.31
CA ASN A 312 35.71 9.65 0.76
C ASN A 312 35.30 10.74 1.76
N ALA A 313 34.03 11.21 1.72
CA ALA A 313 33.52 12.25 2.58
C ALA A 313 32.89 11.69 3.86
N GLU A 314 33.10 12.34 4.99
CA GLU A 314 32.51 12.00 6.28
C GLU A 314 31.53 13.06 6.75
N PHE A 315 30.40 12.61 7.29
CA PHE A 315 29.31 13.49 7.73
C PHE A 315 28.88 13.19 9.17
N SER A 316 28.63 14.22 9.94
CA SER A 316 28.17 14.13 11.33
C SER A 316 26.70 13.71 11.44
N ASN A 317 25.88 14.01 10.44
CA ASN A 317 24.45 13.70 10.41
C ASN A 317 23.95 13.29 9.03
N TYR A 318 22.79 12.63 9.00
CA TYR A 318 22.21 12.08 7.79
C TYR A 318 21.83 13.16 6.75
N GLN A 319 21.37 14.32 7.20
CA GLN A 319 20.93 15.38 6.27
C GLN A 319 22.10 15.98 5.48
N SER A 320 23.25 16.15 6.13
CA SER A 320 24.47 16.63 5.49
C SER A 320 25.02 15.60 4.50
N GLU A 321 25.03 14.31 4.85
CA GLU A 321 25.39 13.24 3.93
C GLU A 321 24.43 13.22 2.73
N LEU A 322 23.12 13.24 2.95
CA LEU A 322 22.14 13.21 1.89
C LEU A 322 22.24 14.39 0.94
N LYS A 323 22.54 15.59 1.48
CA LYS A 323 22.79 16.79 0.68
C LYS A 323 23.99 16.57 -0.26
N TYR A 324 25.10 16.10 0.24
CA TYR A 324 26.28 15.76 -0.56
C TYR A 324 25.95 14.74 -1.66
N LEU A 325 25.27 13.65 -1.32
CA LEU A 325 24.96 12.58 -2.27
C LEU A 325 24.10 13.05 -3.46
N PHE A 326 23.31 14.12 -3.28
CA PHE A 326 22.47 14.66 -4.34
C PHE A 326 22.98 15.97 -4.97
N GLU A 327 24.01 16.62 -4.42
CA GLU A 327 24.51 17.92 -4.89
C GLU A 327 25.95 17.86 -5.40
N GLU A 328 26.71 16.79 -5.09
CA GLU A 328 28.09 16.62 -5.60
C GLU A 328 28.10 16.41 -7.11
N LYS A 329 28.64 17.40 -7.85
CA LYS A 329 28.53 17.46 -9.32
C LYS A 329 29.22 16.30 -10.01
N GLY A 330 30.47 16.02 -9.65
CA GLY A 330 31.23 14.90 -10.25
C GLY A 330 30.57 13.55 -10.01
N ARG A 331 30.00 13.38 -8.82
CA ARG A 331 29.22 12.16 -8.49
C ARG A 331 27.95 12.05 -9.34
N LEU A 332 27.25 13.14 -9.56
CA LEU A 332 26.06 13.17 -10.44
C LEU A 332 26.43 12.92 -11.90
N ASP A 333 27.58 13.42 -12.37
CA ASP A 333 28.09 13.14 -13.71
C ASP A 333 28.38 11.65 -13.89
N ALA A 334 29.00 11.00 -12.90
CA ALA A 334 29.23 9.57 -12.91
C ALA A 334 27.93 8.76 -12.90
N ILE A 335 26.93 9.17 -12.11
CA ILE A 335 25.61 8.54 -12.08
C ILE A 335 24.93 8.69 -13.44
N ALA A 336 24.95 9.87 -14.05
CA ALA A 336 24.37 10.10 -15.37
C ALA A 336 25.05 9.23 -16.44
N GLY A 337 26.37 9.11 -16.40
CA GLY A 337 27.12 8.19 -17.26
C GLY A 337 26.68 6.73 -17.11
N LEU A 338 26.55 6.27 -15.87
CA LEU A 338 26.06 4.92 -15.57
C LEU A 338 24.61 4.70 -16.08
N VAL A 339 23.73 5.65 -15.86
CA VAL A 339 22.33 5.58 -16.36
C VAL A 339 22.30 5.53 -17.88
N ALA A 340 23.12 6.33 -18.56
CA ALA A 340 23.22 6.33 -20.03
C ALA A 340 23.72 4.98 -20.57
N GLU A 341 24.72 4.36 -19.91
CA GLU A 341 25.19 3.01 -20.27
C GLU A 341 24.11 1.95 -20.06
N VAL A 342 23.44 1.98 -18.92
CA VAL A 342 22.33 1.06 -18.60
C VAL A 342 21.21 1.20 -19.62
N ASN A 343 20.89 2.41 -20.04
CA ASN A 343 19.80 2.69 -21.00
C ASN A 343 20.05 2.10 -22.40
N LYS A 344 21.28 1.77 -22.75
CA LYS A 344 21.58 1.09 -24.03
C LYS A 344 20.93 -0.30 -24.11
N THR A 345 20.59 -0.89 -22.99
CA THR A 345 19.95 -2.22 -22.92
C THR A 345 18.42 -2.16 -22.95
N GLY A 346 17.84 -0.97 -22.94
CA GLY A 346 16.38 -0.76 -22.99
C GLY A 346 15.90 0.39 -22.12
N ASN A 347 14.63 0.74 -22.24
CA ASN A 347 14.03 1.85 -21.50
C ASN A 347 14.34 1.77 -20.00
N THR A 348 14.66 2.93 -19.42
CA THR A 348 15.14 3.05 -18.05
C THR A 348 14.23 3.95 -17.24
N LEU A 349 13.78 3.48 -16.07
CA LEU A 349 13.11 4.30 -15.06
C LEU A 349 14.10 4.60 -13.93
N VAL A 350 14.36 5.87 -13.68
CA VAL A 350 15.24 6.34 -12.60
C VAL A 350 14.39 6.96 -11.49
N LEU A 351 14.49 6.43 -10.28
CA LEU A 351 13.76 6.94 -9.11
C LEU A 351 14.68 7.74 -8.20
N VAL A 352 14.25 8.97 -7.90
CA VAL A 352 14.96 9.92 -7.03
C VAL A 352 14.09 10.37 -5.85
N ASP A 353 14.72 10.75 -4.74
CA ASP A 353 13.99 11.22 -3.54
C ASP A 353 13.60 12.70 -3.63
N ARG A 354 14.41 13.50 -4.32
CA ARG A 354 14.26 14.99 -4.40
C ARG A 354 14.06 15.47 -5.83
N ILE A 355 13.17 16.45 -6.01
CA ILE A 355 12.95 17.11 -7.30
C ILE A 355 14.24 17.73 -7.82
N SER A 356 15.01 18.41 -6.95
CA SER A 356 16.29 19.00 -7.34
C SER A 356 17.29 17.99 -7.92
N ALA A 357 17.40 16.81 -7.31
CA ALA A 357 18.27 15.74 -7.82
C ALA A 357 17.78 15.21 -9.17
N GLY A 358 16.46 15.08 -9.36
CA GLY A 358 15.88 14.70 -10.64
C GLY A 358 16.15 15.72 -11.75
N THR A 359 16.02 17.01 -11.46
CA THR A 359 16.32 18.09 -12.40
C THR A 359 17.79 18.14 -12.77
N GLU A 360 18.67 18.01 -11.79
CA GLU A 360 20.14 17.98 -12.02
C GLU A 360 20.58 16.76 -12.86
N LEU A 361 19.94 15.62 -12.64
CA LEU A 361 20.20 14.42 -13.42
C LEU A 361 19.66 14.57 -14.87
N LEU A 362 18.47 15.13 -15.03
CA LEU A 362 17.87 15.40 -16.34
C LEU A 362 18.78 16.27 -17.21
N ASN A 363 19.34 17.35 -16.63
CA ASN A 363 20.25 18.26 -17.33
C ASN A 363 21.52 17.57 -17.88
N ARG A 364 21.89 16.43 -17.30
CA ARG A 364 23.06 15.63 -17.70
C ARG A 364 22.74 14.51 -18.68
N LEU A 365 21.49 14.03 -18.67
CA LEU A 365 21.06 12.91 -19.51
C LEU A 365 20.65 13.33 -20.91
N GLY A 366 20.32 14.62 -21.12
CA GLY A 366 19.97 15.15 -22.45
C GLY A 366 18.55 14.86 -22.89
N ASP A 367 18.30 14.91 -24.21
CA ASP A 367 16.96 14.94 -24.81
C ASP A 367 16.21 13.61 -24.77
N ASP A 368 16.90 12.50 -24.52
CA ASP A 368 16.28 11.17 -24.38
C ASP A 368 15.66 10.93 -23.00
N ALA A 369 15.81 11.90 -22.08
CA ALA A 369 15.32 11.81 -20.72
C ALA A 369 14.20 12.83 -20.46
N VAL A 370 13.18 12.39 -19.71
CA VAL A 370 12.09 13.25 -19.22
C VAL A 370 11.98 13.16 -17.70
N PHE A 371 11.56 14.26 -17.04
CA PHE A 371 11.38 14.28 -15.60
C PHE A 371 9.91 14.41 -15.23
N VAL A 372 9.42 13.46 -14.45
CA VAL A 372 8.04 13.39 -13.97
C VAL A 372 8.01 13.54 -12.44
N SER A 373 7.34 14.59 -11.96
CA SER A 373 7.16 14.85 -10.53
C SER A 373 5.68 14.96 -10.14
N GLY A 374 5.41 15.15 -8.87
CA GLY A 374 4.03 15.38 -8.39
C GLY A 374 3.35 16.62 -8.97
N SER A 375 4.13 17.61 -9.42
CA SER A 375 3.63 18.83 -10.06
C SER A 375 3.33 18.67 -11.56
N THR A 376 3.79 17.59 -12.21
CA THR A 376 3.50 17.27 -13.61
C THR A 376 2.02 16.95 -13.78
N LYS A 377 1.33 17.62 -14.71
CA LYS A 377 -0.10 17.37 -14.96
C LYS A 377 -0.35 15.91 -15.34
N ALA A 378 -1.50 15.37 -14.95
CA ALA A 378 -1.82 13.97 -15.18
C ALA A 378 -1.83 13.58 -16.67
N LYS A 379 -2.31 14.48 -17.55
CA LYS A 379 -2.31 14.27 -19.01
C LYS A 379 -0.89 14.21 -19.56
N ASP A 380 -0.05 15.19 -19.23
CA ASP A 380 1.32 15.27 -19.72
C ASP A 380 2.12 14.03 -19.27
N ARG A 381 1.84 13.54 -18.06
CA ARG A 381 2.41 12.30 -17.53
C ARG A 381 2.01 11.07 -18.31
N GLN A 382 0.74 11.00 -18.70
CA GLN A 382 0.23 9.87 -19.50
C GLN A 382 0.83 9.88 -20.90
N ASP A 383 0.92 11.04 -21.54
CA ASP A 383 1.52 11.18 -22.87
C ASP A 383 2.98 10.69 -22.88
N GLU A 384 3.78 11.01 -21.83
CA GLU A 384 5.16 10.50 -21.67
C GLU A 384 5.20 8.98 -21.46
N TYR A 385 4.26 8.43 -20.70
CA TYR A 385 4.19 6.98 -20.48
C TYR A 385 3.79 6.22 -21.74
N ASP A 386 2.89 6.78 -22.54
CA ASP A 386 2.46 6.20 -23.82
C ASP A 386 3.61 6.22 -24.84
N GLU A 387 4.44 7.26 -24.85
CA GLU A 387 5.64 7.31 -25.68
C GLU A 387 6.66 6.21 -25.30
N VAL A 388 6.90 5.99 -24.01
CA VAL A 388 7.80 4.93 -23.54
C VAL A 388 7.28 3.54 -23.89
N ALA A 389 5.97 3.34 -23.88
CA ALA A 389 5.38 2.05 -24.21
C ALA A 389 5.69 1.61 -25.67
N THR A 390 5.96 2.55 -26.55
CA THR A 390 6.21 2.31 -27.99
C THR A 390 7.65 2.55 -28.43
N SER A 391 8.48 3.18 -27.58
CA SER A 391 9.87 3.54 -27.87
C SER A 391 10.89 2.57 -27.27
N THR A 392 12.14 2.73 -27.66
CA THR A 392 13.31 2.05 -27.10
C THR A 392 14.39 3.07 -26.72
N GLY A 393 15.07 2.86 -25.61
CA GLY A 393 16.14 3.72 -25.17
C GLY A 393 15.70 5.05 -24.51
N LYS A 394 14.46 5.16 -24.05
CA LYS A 394 13.96 6.32 -23.29
C LYS A 394 14.28 6.21 -21.82
N ILE A 395 14.56 7.37 -21.20
CA ILE A 395 14.82 7.49 -19.76
C ILE A 395 13.70 8.32 -19.13
N ILE A 396 12.99 7.75 -18.17
CA ILE A 396 12.09 8.50 -17.30
C ILE A 396 12.78 8.67 -15.94
N VAL A 397 12.98 9.91 -15.52
CA VAL A 397 13.35 10.25 -14.15
C VAL A 397 12.08 10.62 -13.39
N ALA A 398 11.82 9.98 -12.25
CA ALA A 398 10.64 10.25 -11.44
C ALA A 398 10.98 10.27 -9.95
N THR A 399 10.16 10.98 -9.17
CA THR A 399 10.29 10.89 -7.71
C THR A 399 9.68 9.59 -7.18
N TYR A 400 10.23 9.04 -6.08
CA TYR A 400 9.65 7.86 -5.42
C TYR A 400 8.17 8.04 -5.08
N GLY A 401 7.74 9.27 -4.73
CA GLY A 401 6.34 9.57 -4.46
C GLY A 401 5.44 9.35 -5.69
N VAL A 402 5.88 9.77 -6.86
CA VAL A 402 5.14 9.55 -8.12
C VAL A 402 5.13 8.07 -8.49
N ALA A 403 6.26 7.39 -8.34
CA ALA A 403 6.35 5.96 -8.59
C ALA A 403 5.43 5.14 -7.67
N ALA A 404 5.32 5.54 -6.40
CA ALA A 404 4.43 4.88 -5.44
C ALA A 404 2.95 4.98 -5.82
N VAL A 405 2.56 5.94 -6.67
CA VAL A 405 1.18 6.37 -6.87
C VAL A 405 0.57 5.93 -8.20
N GLY A 406 1.33 5.43 -9.15
CA GLY A 406 0.66 5.06 -10.40
C GLY A 406 1.49 4.98 -11.68
N ILE A 407 2.80 4.78 -11.61
CA ILE A 407 3.56 4.46 -12.82
C ILE A 407 3.21 3.04 -13.27
N ASN A 408 2.59 2.93 -14.43
CA ASN A 408 2.33 1.65 -15.09
C ASN A 408 3.10 1.59 -16.41
N LEU A 409 4.34 1.17 -16.35
CA LEU A 409 5.24 1.09 -17.51
C LEU A 409 5.76 -0.35 -17.68
N PRO A 410 5.03 -1.22 -18.41
CA PRO A 410 5.44 -2.61 -18.62
C PRO A 410 6.80 -2.73 -19.31
N ARG A 411 7.12 -1.84 -20.26
CA ARG A 411 8.35 -1.87 -21.05
C ARG A 411 9.53 -1.13 -20.44
N ILE A 412 9.67 -1.15 -19.12
CA ILE A 412 10.89 -0.75 -18.40
C ILE A 412 11.80 -1.97 -18.24
N PHE A 413 12.96 -1.95 -18.88
CA PHE A 413 13.96 -3.01 -18.82
C PHE A 413 14.99 -2.77 -17.71
N ASN A 414 15.19 -1.50 -17.35
CA ASN A 414 16.11 -1.08 -16.30
C ASN A 414 15.38 -0.18 -15.28
N LEU A 415 15.46 -0.55 -14.02
CA LEU A 415 14.97 0.25 -12.90
C LEU A 415 16.17 0.73 -12.08
N VAL A 416 16.41 2.03 -12.03
CA VAL A 416 17.47 2.64 -11.23
C VAL A 416 16.87 3.25 -9.98
N LEU A 417 17.33 2.80 -8.83
CA LEU A 417 16.99 3.32 -7.50
C LEU A 417 18.15 4.17 -7.01
N LEU A 418 18.01 5.49 -7.06
CA LEU A 418 19.03 6.41 -6.60
C LEU A 418 18.83 6.73 -5.12
N GLU A 419 19.79 6.33 -4.29
CA GLU A 419 19.79 6.50 -2.82
C GLU A 419 18.41 6.21 -2.19
N PRO A 420 17.89 4.98 -2.35
CA PRO A 420 16.49 4.66 -1.97
C PRO A 420 16.22 4.70 -0.46
N GLY A 421 17.22 4.96 0.35
CA GLY A 421 17.10 5.02 1.80
C GLY A 421 16.92 3.63 2.44
N LYS A 422 16.18 3.55 3.53
CA LYS A 422 15.95 2.33 4.33
C LYS A 422 14.48 1.88 4.38
N SER A 423 13.59 2.50 3.62
CA SER A 423 12.17 2.16 3.64
C SER A 423 11.91 0.87 2.87
N PHE A 424 11.55 -0.19 3.58
CA PHE A 424 11.16 -1.47 2.98
C PHE A 424 10.04 -1.31 1.95
N VAL A 425 8.96 -0.62 2.34
CA VAL A 425 7.81 -0.37 1.48
C VAL A 425 8.21 0.34 0.19
N ARG A 426 8.97 1.43 0.31
CA ARG A 426 9.45 2.20 -0.85
C ARG A 426 10.24 1.33 -1.82
N VAL A 427 11.23 0.59 -1.32
CA VAL A 427 12.13 -0.22 -2.14
C VAL A 427 11.38 -1.38 -2.82
N ILE A 428 10.65 -2.18 -2.06
CA ILE A 428 9.97 -3.36 -2.58
C ILE A 428 8.83 -2.98 -3.55
N GLN A 429 8.08 -1.92 -3.27
CA GLN A 429 7.05 -1.46 -4.20
C GLN A 429 7.62 -0.87 -5.49
N SER A 430 8.74 -0.15 -5.41
CA SER A 430 9.41 0.36 -6.61
C SER A 430 9.87 -0.79 -7.49
N ILE A 431 10.48 -1.82 -6.92
CA ILE A 431 10.87 -3.04 -7.64
C ILE A 431 9.64 -3.73 -8.24
N GLY A 432 8.59 -3.94 -7.45
CA GLY A 432 7.35 -4.57 -7.93
C GLY A 432 6.69 -3.86 -9.13
N ARG A 433 6.90 -2.55 -9.29
CA ARG A 433 6.45 -1.81 -10.47
C ARG A 433 7.37 -2.01 -11.68
N GLY A 434 8.67 -2.05 -11.45
CA GLY A 434 9.67 -2.27 -12.49
C GLY A 434 9.62 -3.66 -13.10
N ILE A 435 9.25 -4.69 -12.34
CA ILE A 435 9.22 -6.09 -12.80
C ILE A 435 7.91 -6.50 -13.51
N ARG A 436 7.02 -5.56 -13.86
CA ARG A 436 5.85 -5.87 -14.69
C ARG A 436 6.29 -6.44 -16.03
N LYS A 437 5.58 -7.48 -16.46
CA LYS A 437 5.88 -8.19 -17.72
C LYS A 437 5.36 -7.42 -18.92
N ALA A 438 6.07 -7.52 -20.05
CA ALA A 438 5.62 -7.12 -21.38
C ALA A 438 5.89 -8.27 -22.35
N GLU A 439 5.35 -8.21 -23.56
CA GLU A 439 5.53 -9.27 -24.56
C GLU A 439 7.00 -9.55 -24.90
N ASP A 440 7.82 -8.49 -24.94
CA ASP A 440 9.25 -8.53 -25.22
C ASP A 440 10.14 -8.48 -23.95
N LYS A 441 9.55 -8.72 -22.77
CA LYS A 441 10.23 -8.53 -21.49
C LYS A 441 9.89 -9.63 -20.50
N ASP A 442 10.84 -10.48 -20.22
CA ASP A 442 10.79 -11.52 -19.20
C ASP A 442 11.78 -11.27 -18.02
N HIS A 443 12.67 -10.31 -18.16
CA HIS A 443 13.69 -9.95 -17.19
C HIS A 443 13.86 -8.44 -17.03
N VAL A 444 14.20 -8.00 -15.81
CA VAL A 444 14.50 -6.59 -15.47
C VAL A 444 15.80 -6.50 -14.69
N GLN A 445 16.65 -5.58 -15.09
CA GLN A 445 17.82 -5.20 -14.32
C GLN A 445 17.44 -4.07 -13.35
N ILE A 446 17.71 -4.27 -12.07
CA ILE A 446 17.49 -3.28 -11.02
C ILE A 446 18.85 -2.78 -10.55
N TRP A 447 19.02 -1.48 -10.52
CA TRP A 447 20.27 -0.82 -10.16
C TRP A 447 20.07 -0.02 -8.88
N ASP A 448 20.57 -0.54 -7.76
CA ASP A 448 20.55 0.16 -6.47
C ASP A 448 21.84 0.96 -6.33
N ILE A 449 21.80 2.23 -6.74
CA ILE A 449 22.96 3.14 -6.69
C ILE A 449 22.98 3.81 -5.32
N THR A 450 24.05 3.60 -4.60
CA THR A 450 24.26 4.12 -3.23
C THR A 450 25.71 4.49 -2.97
N SER A 451 26.08 4.77 -1.74
CA SER A 451 27.38 5.31 -1.34
C SER A 451 28.09 4.44 -0.30
N THR A 452 29.43 4.60 -0.21
CA THR A 452 30.23 4.09 0.91
C THR A 452 30.13 4.96 2.16
N CYS A 453 29.47 6.12 2.11
CA CYS A 453 29.24 6.98 3.26
C CYS A 453 28.48 6.26 4.39
N ARG A 454 28.65 6.75 5.60
CA ARG A 454 28.22 6.08 6.85
C ARG A 454 26.74 5.74 6.90
N PHE A 455 25.86 6.67 6.57
CA PHE A 455 24.42 6.45 6.67
C PHE A 455 23.90 5.66 5.47
N ALA A 456 24.37 5.94 4.25
CA ALA A 456 24.06 5.16 3.06
C ALA A 456 24.42 3.69 3.22
N LYS A 457 25.61 3.40 3.79
CA LYS A 457 26.07 2.02 4.10
C LYS A 457 25.14 1.30 5.09
N ARG A 458 24.66 2.00 6.12
CA ARG A 458 23.68 1.45 7.07
C ARG A 458 22.33 1.15 6.38
N HIS A 459 21.89 2.05 5.51
CA HIS A 459 20.66 1.85 4.75
C HIS A 459 20.79 0.67 3.77
N LEU A 460 21.94 0.53 3.10
CA LEU A 460 22.20 -0.61 2.24
C LEU A 460 22.14 -1.93 3.01
N THR A 461 22.67 -2.00 4.23
CA THR A 461 22.58 -3.20 5.07
C THR A 461 21.13 -3.63 5.28
N LYS A 462 20.21 -2.68 5.51
CA LYS A 462 18.77 -2.96 5.61
C LYS A 462 18.17 -3.41 4.28
N ARG A 463 18.52 -2.76 3.17
CA ARG A 463 18.01 -3.14 1.85
C ARG A 463 18.44 -4.55 1.44
N LYS A 464 19.67 -4.93 1.71
CA LYS A 464 20.15 -6.31 1.47
C LYS A 464 19.30 -7.37 2.20
N GLN A 465 18.85 -7.05 3.41
CA GLN A 465 17.91 -7.89 4.13
C GLN A 465 16.56 -7.95 3.40
N PHE A 466 16.05 -6.83 2.90
CA PHE A 466 14.80 -6.78 2.15
C PHE A 466 14.87 -7.59 0.85
N TYR A 467 15.98 -7.53 0.11
CA TYR A 467 16.18 -8.33 -1.10
C TYR A 467 16.17 -9.83 -0.80
N LYS A 468 16.83 -10.25 0.28
CA LYS A 468 16.77 -11.65 0.73
C LYS A 468 15.36 -12.11 1.11
N GLU A 469 14.64 -11.31 1.89
CA GLU A 469 13.27 -11.62 2.32
C GLU A 469 12.29 -11.68 1.15
N ALA A 470 12.49 -10.85 0.12
CA ALA A 470 11.68 -10.84 -1.10
C ALA A 470 12.12 -11.87 -2.15
N ASN A 471 13.15 -12.66 -1.88
CA ASN A 471 13.79 -13.61 -2.82
C ASN A 471 14.26 -12.92 -4.12
N TYR A 472 14.72 -11.68 -4.05
CA TYR A 472 15.36 -11.01 -5.18
C TYR A 472 16.85 -11.31 -5.19
N PRO A 473 17.40 -11.97 -6.24
CA PRO A 473 18.83 -12.18 -6.36
C PRO A 473 19.55 -10.85 -6.50
N PHE A 474 20.68 -10.69 -5.81
CA PHE A 474 21.45 -9.45 -5.87
C PHE A 474 22.96 -9.67 -5.83
N SER A 475 23.66 -8.76 -6.46
CA SER A 475 25.12 -8.61 -6.39
C SER A 475 25.51 -7.24 -5.83
N VAL A 476 26.75 -7.09 -5.35
CA VAL A 476 27.26 -5.81 -4.83
C VAL A 476 28.61 -5.53 -5.46
N GLU A 477 28.70 -4.38 -6.11
CA GLU A 477 29.92 -3.86 -6.70
C GLU A 477 30.27 -2.50 -6.09
N LYS A 478 31.54 -2.20 -5.98
CA LYS A 478 32.03 -0.87 -5.61
C LYS A 478 32.64 -0.20 -6.81
N LEU A 479 32.24 1.03 -7.07
CA LEU A 479 32.72 1.83 -8.19
C LEU A 479 33.44 3.08 -7.66
N ASP A 480 34.71 3.25 -8.05
CA ASP A 480 35.43 4.51 -7.82
C ASP A 480 35.11 5.47 -8.95
N TRP A 481 34.37 6.52 -8.65
CA TRP A 481 33.94 7.52 -9.62
C TRP A 481 34.92 8.70 -9.73
N ASN A 482 35.95 8.74 -8.88
CA ASN A 482 37.02 9.76 -8.89
C ASN A 482 38.28 9.31 -9.66
N GLY A 483 38.31 8.07 -10.16
CA GLY A 483 39.44 7.46 -10.81
C GLY A 483 39.51 7.69 -12.31
#